data_0a7cd9f5360eb412ba2d2ab375e3dfd7
#
_entry.id   0a7cd9f5360eb412ba2d2ab375e3dfd7
#
_cell.length_a   1.000
_cell.length_b   1.000
_cell.length_c   1.000
_cell.angle_alpha   90.00
_cell.angle_beta   90.00
_cell.angle_gamma   90.00
#
_symmetry.space_group_name_H-M   'P 1'
#
loop_
_entity.id
_entity.type
_entity.pdbx_description
1 polymer ?
#
loop_
_entity_poly.entity_id
_entity_poly.type
_entity_poly.pdbx_seq_one_letter_code
_entity_poly.pdbx_strand_id
1 'polypeptide(L)'
;KGRTATHEIGHFFNLSHIWGANQCVESCADSDFVDDTPNQNTCIYGTPSFPVTDACTGAAPGIMFMNFMDYVNDAAMCLFTEGQADRMETALSTFPDRMQLMTSNGCVPPVLYNNDVKALAVQSPANAVVYCGTNIIPQLNISNLGALPLTSIRLHAAVDGGTPVVTSLTLNLPSLQETTISGNAITVAPGHHTVKLYTTLPNGTADQLPINDTASMVFSVVGNANEPLVYGFETTAFPPEGWGIANTSDVVAYNPVRVTNAAHSGTASLKFDNYNYQLFGKSTMLVTPQLNIPLTADSVKIAFWRAAAQYSSSNSDTL
;
A
#
# COMPACT_ATOMS: atom_id res chain seq x y z
N LYS A 1 11.50 15.64 -13.47
CA LYS A 1 10.81 14.34 -13.29
C LYS A 1 9.31 14.38 -13.64
N GLY A 2 8.84 15.30 -14.45
CA GLY A 2 7.43 15.41 -14.84
C GLY A 2 7.14 14.95 -16.27
N ARG A 3 8.14 14.89 -17.13
CA ARG A 3 7.95 14.67 -18.56
C ARG A 3 7.88 13.22 -18.98
N THR A 4 8.33 12.28 -18.14
CA THR A 4 8.07 10.85 -18.31
C THR A 4 6.57 10.57 -18.40
N ALA A 5 5.75 11.20 -17.53
CA ALA A 5 4.29 11.05 -17.62
C ALA A 5 3.73 11.57 -18.95
N THR A 6 4.27 12.68 -19.49
CA THR A 6 3.87 13.21 -20.80
C THR A 6 4.24 12.24 -21.93
N HIS A 7 5.41 11.62 -21.87
CA HIS A 7 5.87 10.58 -22.78
C HIS A 7 4.90 9.36 -22.79
N GLU A 8 4.60 8.80 -21.60
CA GLU A 8 3.71 7.65 -21.47
C GLU A 8 2.27 7.99 -21.92
N ILE A 9 1.80 9.22 -21.71
CA ILE A 9 0.52 9.69 -22.21
C ILE A 9 0.53 9.73 -23.75
N GLY A 10 1.65 10.10 -24.37
CA GLY A 10 1.83 10.01 -25.82
C GLY A 10 1.59 8.58 -26.33
N HIS A 11 2.22 7.58 -25.70
CA HIS A 11 1.98 6.16 -26.03
C HIS A 11 0.54 5.73 -25.78
N PHE A 12 -0.06 6.17 -24.67
CA PHE A 12 -1.47 5.90 -24.42
C PHE A 12 -2.38 6.39 -25.56
N PHE A 13 -2.05 7.53 -26.18
CA PHE A 13 -2.75 8.07 -27.34
C PHE A 13 -2.15 7.61 -28.69
N ASN A 14 -1.50 6.46 -28.73
CA ASN A 14 -1.03 5.79 -29.95
C ASN A 14 0.15 6.46 -30.65
N LEU A 15 0.98 7.23 -29.95
CA LEU A 15 2.26 7.66 -30.49
C LEU A 15 3.31 6.57 -30.31
N SER A 16 4.17 6.41 -31.31
CA SER A 16 5.42 5.65 -31.24
C SER A 16 6.57 6.56 -30.86
N HIS A 17 7.71 5.98 -30.45
CA HIS A 17 8.94 6.75 -30.36
C HIS A 17 9.30 7.33 -31.72
N ILE A 18 9.93 8.52 -31.77
CA ILE A 18 10.26 9.19 -33.03
C ILE A 18 11.27 8.43 -33.90
N TRP A 19 12.03 7.49 -33.33
CA TRP A 19 12.89 6.55 -34.08
C TRP A 19 12.18 5.26 -34.50
N GLY A 20 10.88 5.14 -34.24
CA GLY A 20 10.07 3.95 -34.55
C GLY A 20 10.02 2.91 -33.44
N ALA A 21 9.76 1.65 -33.79
CA ALA A 21 9.58 0.53 -32.85
C ALA A 21 10.90 -0.13 -32.42
N ASN A 22 12.02 0.21 -33.04
CA ASN A 22 13.33 -0.36 -32.71
C ASN A 22 13.76 0.03 -31.31
N GLN A 23 14.11 -0.91 -30.49
CA GLN A 23 14.59 -0.78 -29.11
C GLN A 23 15.94 -0.01 -29.02
N CYS A 24 16.00 1.24 -29.52
CA CYS A 24 17.22 2.02 -29.68
C CYS A 24 18.30 1.34 -30.53
N VAL A 25 17.91 0.47 -31.45
CA VAL A 25 18.81 -0.11 -32.45
C VAL A 25 18.89 0.81 -33.64
N GLU A 26 20.09 1.13 -34.12
CA GLU A 26 20.30 2.04 -35.26
C GLU A 26 19.62 1.54 -36.54
N SER A 27 18.69 2.32 -37.07
CA SER A 27 17.99 2.03 -38.31
C SER A 27 17.30 3.27 -38.87
N CYS A 28 17.44 3.52 -40.17
CA CYS A 28 16.66 4.50 -40.89
C CYS A 28 15.45 3.90 -41.64
N ALA A 29 15.22 2.60 -41.50
CA ALA A 29 14.11 1.90 -42.15
C ALA A 29 12.82 1.90 -41.30
N ASP A 30 12.91 2.31 -40.04
CA ASP A 30 11.78 2.39 -39.12
C ASP A 30 11.26 3.84 -39.03
N SER A 31 10.03 4.02 -38.58
CA SER A 31 9.37 5.33 -38.49
C SER A 31 8.31 5.29 -37.37
N ASP A 32 8.00 6.46 -36.83
CA ASP A 32 6.85 6.64 -35.92
C ASP A 32 5.53 6.83 -36.69
N PHE A 33 5.57 6.83 -38.03
CA PHE A 33 4.42 7.03 -38.92
C PHE A 33 3.73 8.40 -38.75
N VAL A 34 4.52 9.43 -38.46
CA VAL A 34 4.09 10.84 -38.38
C VAL A 34 4.95 11.64 -39.34
N ASP A 35 4.33 12.30 -40.32
CA ASP A 35 5.04 12.91 -41.46
C ASP A 35 5.86 14.13 -41.07
N ASP A 36 5.51 14.83 -39.99
CA ASP A 36 6.18 16.07 -39.55
C ASP A 36 7.25 15.84 -38.45
N THR A 37 7.52 14.56 -38.10
CA THR A 37 8.68 14.14 -37.32
C THR A 37 9.79 13.66 -38.25
N PRO A 38 10.99 14.32 -38.27
CA PRO A 38 12.10 13.82 -39.05
C PRO A 38 12.51 12.42 -38.65
N ASN A 39 12.78 11.55 -39.66
CA ASN A 39 13.22 10.17 -39.35
C ASN A 39 14.53 10.20 -38.56
N GLN A 40 14.58 9.41 -37.48
CA GLN A 40 15.67 9.37 -36.52
C GLN A 40 16.28 7.99 -36.45
N ASN A 41 17.61 7.92 -36.43
CA ASN A 41 18.35 6.65 -36.47
C ASN A 41 18.18 5.79 -35.21
N THR A 42 18.17 6.44 -34.03
CA THR A 42 18.09 5.78 -32.73
C THR A 42 17.64 6.76 -31.65
N CYS A 43 17.33 6.27 -30.45
CA CYS A 43 17.00 7.10 -29.29
C CYS A 43 18.17 8.01 -28.88
N ILE A 44 17.87 9.19 -28.33
CA ILE A 44 18.85 10.14 -27.82
C ILE A 44 18.68 10.27 -26.30
N TYR A 45 19.79 10.32 -25.60
CA TYR A 45 19.84 10.51 -24.14
C TYR A 45 20.51 11.83 -23.75
N GLY A 46 20.32 12.27 -22.55
CA GLY A 46 20.99 13.44 -21.98
C GLY A 46 20.29 14.75 -22.34
N THR A 47 21.08 15.81 -22.49
CA THR A 47 20.59 17.16 -22.86
C THR A 47 21.45 17.67 -24.02
N PRO A 48 21.17 17.22 -25.25
CA PRO A 48 21.95 17.62 -26.43
C PRO A 48 21.77 19.12 -26.76
N SER A 49 22.71 19.68 -27.50
CA SER A 49 22.63 21.04 -28.02
C SER A 49 22.11 21.01 -29.46
N PHE A 50 21.12 21.83 -29.76
CA PHE A 50 20.57 21.95 -31.11
C PHE A 50 21.56 22.65 -32.05
N PRO A 51 21.68 22.28 -33.33
CA PRO A 51 21.03 21.12 -33.99
C PRO A 51 21.76 19.82 -33.74
N VAL A 52 21.02 18.67 -33.73
CA VAL A 52 21.58 17.33 -33.76
C VAL A 52 21.20 16.68 -35.09
N THR A 53 22.17 16.07 -35.76
CA THR A 53 21.96 15.28 -36.98
C THR A 53 22.42 13.87 -36.79
N ASP A 54 21.85 12.94 -37.55
CA ASP A 54 22.22 11.53 -37.55
C ASP A 54 22.32 10.94 -38.95
N ALA A 55 22.43 9.61 -39.08
CA ALA A 55 22.54 8.97 -40.40
C ALA A 55 21.26 9.09 -41.25
N CYS A 56 20.10 9.29 -40.63
CA CYS A 56 18.80 9.38 -41.30
C CYS A 56 18.48 10.83 -41.70
N THR A 57 18.91 11.79 -40.88
CA THR A 57 18.65 13.22 -41.06
C THR A 57 19.98 14.00 -40.94
N GLY A 58 20.80 13.91 -42.00
CA GLY A 58 22.18 14.42 -42.05
C GLY A 58 22.33 15.90 -42.25
N ALA A 59 21.25 16.66 -42.47
CA ALA A 59 21.26 18.14 -42.69
C ALA A 59 20.44 18.88 -41.62
N ALA A 60 20.81 20.14 -41.38
CA ALA A 60 20.01 21.01 -40.51
C ALA A 60 18.57 21.17 -41.04
N PRO A 61 17.54 21.21 -40.19
CA PRO A 61 17.58 21.35 -38.72
C PRO A 61 17.94 20.10 -37.92
N GLY A 62 18.10 18.95 -38.59
CA GLY A 62 18.44 17.68 -37.94
C GLY A 62 17.25 16.95 -37.33
N ILE A 63 17.54 16.05 -36.40
CA ILE A 63 16.52 15.27 -35.68
C ILE A 63 15.81 16.11 -34.65
N MET A 64 14.62 15.67 -34.26
CA MET A 64 13.74 16.37 -33.32
C MET A 64 13.89 15.82 -31.87
N PHE A 65 15.12 15.74 -31.37
CA PHE A 65 15.41 15.17 -30.05
C PHE A 65 14.61 15.84 -28.91
N MET A 66 14.11 17.08 -29.07
CA MET A 66 13.31 17.76 -28.07
C MET A 66 11.84 17.32 -28.02
N ASN A 67 11.45 16.37 -28.86
CA ASN A 67 10.11 15.78 -28.85
C ASN A 67 9.88 14.97 -27.58
N PHE A 68 8.65 15.00 -27.05
CA PHE A 68 8.29 14.20 -25.86
C PHE A 68 8.39 12.71 -26.10
N MET A 69 8.42 12.24 -27.36
CA MET A 69 8.56 10.82 -27.69
C MET A 69 10.02 10.40 -27.89
N ASP A 70 11.01 11.20 -27.50
CA ASP A 70 12.42 10.79 -27.36
C ASP A 70 12.79 10.49 -25.91
N TYR A 71 14.04 10.08 -25.65
CA TYR A 71 14.58 9.68 -24.34
C TYR A 71 15.52 10.71 -23.73
N VAL A 72 15.52 11.93 -24.22
CA VAL A 72 16.31 13.02 -23.64
C VAL A 72 15.83 13.37 -22.23
N ASN A 73 16.66 14.09 -21.49
CA ASN A 73 16.30 14.57 -20.17
C ASN A 73 15.11 15.55 -20.21
N ASP A 74 14.33 15.59 -19.14
CA ASP A 74 13.18 16.48 -18.98
C ASP A 74 13.42 17.94 -19.42
N ALA A 75 14.66 18.46 -19.21
CA ALA A 75 15.02 19.82 -19.55
C ALA A 75 15.10 20.06 -21.07
N ALA A 76 15.29 19.01 -21.87
CA ALA A 76 15.39 19.09 -23.32
C ALA A 76 14.06 18.78 -24.02
N MET A 77 13.12 18.11 -23.37
CA MET A 77 11.79 17.80 -23.93
C MET A 77 10.87 19.02 -23.86
N CYS A 78 10.24 19.40 -24.97
CA CYS A 78 9.38 20.59 -24.97
C CYS A 78 8.18 20.57 -25.92
N LEU A 79 8.03 19.56 -26.81
CA LEU A 79 6.94 19.59 -27.81
C LEU A 79 6.44 18.19 -28.21
N PHE A 80 5.20 18.16 -28.67
CA PHE A 80 4.65 17.28 -29.69
C PHE A 80 4.48 18.07 -30.99
N THR A 81 4.50 17.38 -32.13
CA THR A 81 4.22 18.00 -33.44
C THR A 81 2.71 18.07 -33.69
N GLU A 82 2.31 18.80 -34.74
CA GLU A 82 0.92 18.88 -35.19
C GLU A 82 0.42 17.52 -35.65
N GLY A 83 1.23 16.79 -36.44
CA GLY A 83 0.89 15.42 -36.86
C GLY A 83 0.77 14.42 -35.71
N GLN A 84 1.59 14.56 -34.65
CA GLN A 84 1.43 13.79 -33.44
C GLN A 84 0.12 14.13 -32.71
N ALA A 85 -0.26 15.40 -32.64
CA ALA A 85 -1.53 15.83 -32.05
C ALA A 85 -2.73 15.22 -32.83
N ASP A 86 -2.73 15.30 -34.15
CA ASP A 86 -3.77 14.72 -35.01
C ASP A 86 -3.89 13.20 -34.81
N ARG A 87 -2.77 12.52 -34.65
CA ARG A 87 -2.75 11.07 -34.37
C ARG A 87 -3.32 10.76 -32.97
N MET A 88 -3.01 11.57 -31.97
CA MET A 88 -3.59 11.43 -30.62
C MET A 88 -5.10 11.67 -30.63
N GLU A 89 -5.59 12.70 -31.35
CA GLU A 89 -7.03 12.97 -31.48
C GLU A 89 -7.75 11.86 -32.24
N THR A 90 -7.12 11.30 -33.27
CA THR A 90 -7.64 10.13 -33.98
C THR A 90 -7.76 8.93 -33.04
N ALA A 91 -6.74 8.68 -32.23
CA ALA A 91 -6.77 7.60 -31.25
C ALA A 91 -7.88 7.81 -30.21
N LEU A 92 -8.05 9.03 -29.72
CA LEU A 92 -9.11 9.40 -28.78
C LEU A 92 -10.53 9.17 -29.36
N SER A 93 -10.71 9.45 -30.65
CA SER A 93 -12.01 9.34 -31.33
C SER A 93 -12.31 7.96 -31.93
N THR A 94 -11.31 7.06 -32.04
CA THR A 94 -11.45 5.79 -32.76
C THR A 94 -11.36 4.56 -31.83
N PHE A 95 -10.50 4.59 -30.81
CA PHE A 95 -10.35 3.44 -29.92
C PHE A 95 -11.40 3.44 -28.81
N PRO A 96 -12.23 2.38 -28.67
CA PRO A 96 -13.35 2.36 -27.72
C PRO A 96 -12.98 2.70 -26.28
N ASP A 97 -11.84 2.19 -25.79
CA ASP A 97 -11.37 2.44 -24.42
C ASP A 97 -10.96 3.91 -24.18
N ARG A 98 -10.53 4.61 -25.24
CA ARG A 98 -10.13 6.01 -25.17
C ARG A 98 -11.30 6.96 -25.42
N MET A 99 -12.25 6.57 -26.29
CA MET A 99 -13.49 7.32 -26.51
C MET A 99 -14.27 7.56 -25.21
N GLN A 100 -14.20 6.66 -24.24
CA GLN A 100 -14.86 6.82 -22.95
C GLN A 100 -14.33 8.04 -22.17
N LEU A 101 -13.10 8.50 -22.44
CA LEU A 101 -12.56 9.71 -21.81
C LEU A 101 -13.33 10.97 -22.23
N MET A 102 -13.85 11.02 -23.46
CA MET A 102 -14.60 12.19 -23.96
C MET A 102 -15.96 12.36 -23.28
N THR A 103 -16.51 11.28 -22.76
CA THR A 103 -17.79 11.27 -22.01
C THR A 103 -17.59 11.09 -20.52
N SER A 104 -16.33 10.99 -20.08
CA SER A 104 -15.96 10.86 -18.68
C SER A 104 -16.34 12.11 -17.89
N ASN A 105 -16.85 11.92 -16.68
CA ASN A 105 -17.09 12.99 -15.73
C ASN A 105 -15.86 13.35 -14.89
N GLY A 106 -14.66 12.86 -15.24
CA GLY A 106 -13.43 13.10 -14.49
C GLY A 106 -13.04 14.57 -14.37
N CYS A 107 -13.49 15.43 -15.29
CA CYS A 107 -13.30 16.88 -15.22
C CYS A 107 -14.47 17.62 -14.54
N VAL A 108 -15.54 16.93 -14.16
CA VAL A 108 -16.63 17.52 -13.37
C VAL A 108 -16.19 17.50 -11.91
N PRO A 109 -16.19 18.65 -11.21
CA PRO A 109 -15.88 18.66 -9.79
C PRO A 109 -16.80 17.69 -9.06
N PRO A 110 -16.30 16.85 -8.15
CA PRO A 110 -17.13 15.94 -7.39
C PRO A 110 -18.18 16.75 -6.59
N VAL A 111 -19.41 16.30 -6.63
CA VAL A 111 -20.44 16.86 -5.76
C VAL A 111 -20.16 16.33 -4.37
N LEU A 112 -19.70 17.20 -3.47
CA LEU A 112 -19.51 16.84 -2.07
C LEU A 112 -20.89 16.75 -1.40
N TYR A 113 -21.10 15.68 -0.65
CA TYR A 113 -22.20 15.62 0.30
C TYR A 113 -21.98 16.67 1.41
N ASN A 114 -23.03 17.09 2.10
CA ASN A 114 -22.86 18.03 3.22
C ASN A 114 -22.15 17.36 4.39
N ASN A 115 -22.47 16.10 4.68
CA ASN A 115 -21.92 15.32 5.77
C ASN A 115 -21.50 13.95 5.23
N ASP A 116 -20.20 13.73 5.11
CA ASP A 116 -19.55 12.49 4.66
C ASP A 116 -18.19 12.40 5.36
N VAL A 117 -17.99 11.36 6.15
CA VAL A 117 -16.73 11.12 6.87
C VAL A 117 -16.20 9.75 6.50
N LYS A 118 -15.05 9.73 5.86
CA LYS A 118 -14.37 8.48 5.49
C LYS A 118 -13.44 8.00 6.60
N ALA A 119 -13.55 6.73 6.98
CA ALA A 119 -12.54 6.03 7.75
C ALA A 119 -11.35 5.67 6.87
N LEU A 120 -10.15 6.13 7.21
CA LEU A 120 -8.94 5.90 6.42
C LEU A 120 -8.17 4.67 6.92
N ALA A 121 -7.81 4.68 8.21
CA ALA A 121 -7.01 3.61 8.80
C ALA A 121 -7.19 3.53 10.32
N VAL A 122 -7.19 2.32 10.86
CA VAL A 122 -7.05 2.09 12.29
C VAL A 122 -5.60 2.38 12.69
N GLN A 123 -5.40 3.31 13.61
CA GLN A 123 -4.08 3.67 14.15
C GLN A 123 -3.77 2.91 15.44
N SER A 124 -4.82 2.59 16.23
CA SER A 124 -4.74 1.78 17.44
C SER A 124 -6.05 0.98 17.59
N PRO A 125 -5.98 -0.33 17.92
CA PRO A 125 -4.77 -1.15 17.99
C PRO A 125 -4.13 -1.38 16.62
N ALA A 126 -2.82 -1.66 16.59
CA ALA A 126 -2.05 -1.90 15.39
C ALA A 126 -1.59 -3.37 15.29
N ASN A 127 -1.54 -3.91 14.09
CA ASN A 127 -1.09 -5.29 13.82
C ASN A 127 0.41 -5.48 14.10
N ALA A 128 1.20 -4.42 13.92
CA ALA A 128 2.65 -4.45 14.16
C ALA A 128 3.04 -4.49 15.65
N VAL A 129 2.08 -4.36 16.56
CA VAL A 129 2.29 -4.26 18.01
C VAL A 129 1.50 -5.33 18.73
N VAL A 130 2.13 -5.96 19.71
CA VAL A 130 1.45 -6.86 20.66
C VAL A 130 1.23 -6.11 21.98
N TYR A 131 0.02 -6.16 22.46
CA TYR A 131 -0.41 -5.44 23.66
C TYR A 131 -0.27 -6.33 24.88
N CYS A 132 0.44 -5.82 25.93
CA CYS A 132 0.61 -6.53 27.20
C CYS A 132 -0.46 -6.16 28.25
N GLY A 133 -1.42 -5.32 27.88
CA GLY A 133 -2.51 -4.88 28.76
C GLY A 133 -3.86 -5.03 28.08
N THR A 134 -4.88 -5.30 28.87
CA THR A 134 -6.25 -5.53 28.37
C THR A 134 -7.00 -4.26 28.00
N ASN A 135 -6.54 -3.08 28.41
CA ASN A 135 -7.19 -1.79 28.12
C ASN A 135 -6.52 -1.11 26.92
N ILE A 136 -7.26 -0.99 25.84
CA ILE A 136 -6.79 -0.42 24.57
C ILE A 136 -7.62 0.82 24.26
N ILE A 137 -6.97 1.92 23.89
CA ILE A 137 -7.64 3.13 23.40
C ILE A 137 -7.70 3.02 21.88
N PRO A 138 -8.88 2.84 21.27
CA PRO A 138 -9.03 2.78 19.82
C PRO A 138 -8.77 4.15 19.21
N GLN A 139 -8.03 4.16 18.09
CA GLN A 139 -7.73 5.37 17.31
C GLN A 139 -8.00 5.12 15.84
N LEU A 140 -8.72 6.03 15.21
CA LEU A 140 -9.10 5.98 13.81
C LEU A 140 -8.64 7.26 13.11
N ASN A 141 -7.92 7.12 12.01
CA ASN A 141 -7.68 8.24 11.11
C ASN A 141 -8.89 8.41 10.20
N ILE A 142 -9.43 9.62 10.14
CA ILE A 142 -10.62 9.98 9.35
C ILE A 142 -10.32 11.15 8.44
N SER A 143 -11.08 11.23 7.32
CA SER A 143 -11.12 12.38 6.42
C SER A 143 -12.55 12.93 6.37
N ASN A 144 -12.70 14.23 6.50
CA ASN A 144 -13.97 14.90 6.26
C ASN A 144 -14.13 15.13 4.75
N LEU A 145 -14.87 14.26 4.07
CA LEU A 145 -15.22 14.41 2.65
C LEU A 145 -16.46 15.28 2.43
N GLY A 146 -17.12 15.68 3.52
CA GLY A 146 -18.27 16.58 3.49
C GLY A 146 -17.92 18.01 3.11
N ALA A 147 -18.89 18.74 2.54
CA ALA A 147 -18.76 20.17 2.24
C ALA A 147 -18.75 21.05 3.51
N LEU A 148 -19.39 20.57 4.58
CA LEU A 148 -19.46 21.28 5.86
C LEU A 148 -18.28 20.89 6.77
N PRO A 149 -17.79 21.80 7.62
CA PRO A 149 -16.86 21.44 8.69
C PRO A 149 -17.49 20.38 9.62
N LEU A 150 -16.70 19.37 9.98
CA LEU A 150 -17.12 18.34 10.93
C LEU A 150 -16.92 18.87 12.36
N THR A 151 -18.00 19.03 13.09
CA THR A 151 -18.00 19.58 14.47
C THR A 151 -18.31 18.53 15.52
N SER A 152 -18.96 17.42 15.14
CA SER A 152 -19.27 16.30 16.02
C SER A 152 -19.34 14.99 15.25
N ILE A 153 -19.03 13.87 15.92
CA ILE A 153 -19.08 12.53 15.36
C ILE A 153 -19.17 11.48 16.46
N ARG A 154 -19.72 10.31 16.17
CA ARG A 154 -19.64 9.13 17.03
C ARG A 154 -18.66 8.13 16.46
N LEU A 155 -17.67 7.72 17.29
CA LEU A 155 -16.77 6.61 16.99
C LEU A 155 -17.30 5.35 17.69
N HIS A 156 -17.41 4.28 16.94
CA HIS A 156 -17.80 2.96 17.41
C HIS A 156 -16.60 2.02 17.33
N ALA A 157 -16.31 1.28 18.39
CA ALA A 157 -15.24 0.29 18.46
C ALA A 157 -15.83 -1.06 18.85
N ALA A 158 -15.87 -2.00 17.90
CA ALA A 158 -16.33 -3.37 18.10
C ALA A 158 -15.17 -4.34 17.96
N VAL A 159 -14.99 -5.25 18.93
CA VAL A 159 -13.99 -6.32 18.89
C VAL A 159 -14.72 -7.64 18.62
N ASP A 160 -14.21 -8.43 17.67
CA ASP A 160 -14.71 -9.76 17.28
C ASP A 160 -16.23 -9.80 16.99
N GLY A 161 -16.75 -8.71 16.44
CA GLY A 161 -18.18 -8.57 16.16
C GLY A 161 -19.08 -8.38 17.38
N GLY A 162 -18.50 -8.14 18.56
CA GLY A 162 -19.23 -7.84 19.78
C GLY A 162 -19.93 -6.48 19.77
N THR A 163 -20.61 -6.16 20.87
CA THR A 163 -21.28 -4.86 21.04
C THR A 163 -20.27 -3.73 21.03
N PRO A 164 -20.44 -2.71 20.18
CA PRO A 164 -19.48 -1.62 20.08
C PRO A 164 -19.50 -0.71 21.31
N VAL A 165 -18.32 -0.30 21.77
CA VAL A 165 -18.17 0.82 22.68
C VAL A 165 -18.28 2.11 21.85
N VAL A 166 -19.17 3.00 22.24
CA VAL A 166 -19.48 4.25 21.50
C VAL A 166 -18.87 5.44 22.23
N THR A 167 -18.16 6.27 21.49
CA THR A 167 -17.60 7.53 21.97
C THR A 167 -18.16 8.69 21.16
N SER A 168 -18.80 9.66 21.81
CA SER A 168 -19.22 10.92 21.19
C SER A 168 -18.09 11.93 21.26
N LEU A 169 -17.72 12.52 20.14
CA LEU A 169 -16.59 13.42 19.99
C LEU A 169 -17.05 14.77 19.44
N THR A 170 -16.45 15.84 19.94
CA THR A 170 -16.50 17.20 19.37
C THR A 170 -15.15 17.55 18.82
N LEU A 171 -15.09 18.16 17.65
CA LEU A 171 -13.88 18.52 16.94
C LEU A 171 -14.15 19.72 16.04
N ASN A 172 -13.14 20.19 15.32
CA ASN A 172 -13.32 21.15 14.23
C ASN A 172 -12.42 20.72 13.08
N LEU A 173 -12.99 19.95 12.15
CA LEU A 173 -12.24 19.44 10.99
C LEU A 173 -12.84 20.05 9.71
N PRO A 174 -12.12 20.97 9.05
CA PRO A 174 -12.58 21.54 7.78
C PRO A 174 -12.82 20.48 6.71
N SER A 175 -13.61 20.85 5.68
CA SER A 175 -13.79 20.01 4.49
C SER A 175 -12.44 19.60 3.89
N LEU A 176 -12.34 18.36 3.43
CA LEU A 176 -11.18 17.73 2.79
C LEU A 176 -9.92 17.67 3.67
N GLN A 177 -10.06 17.83 5.00
CA GLN A 177 -8.97 17.64 5.95
C GLN A 177 -9.08 16.29 6.67
N GLU A 178 -7.95 15.85 7.21
CA GLU A 178 -7.81 14.60 7.93
C GLU A 178 -7.40 14.83 9.39
N THR A 179 -7.79 13.91 10.25
CA THR A 179 -7.35 13.87 11.64
C THR A 179 -7.49 12.48 12.22
N THR A 180 -6.77 12.23 13.33
CA THR A 180 -6.95 11.02 14.13
C THR A 180 -7.85 11.31 15.32
N ILE A 181 -8.91 10.51 15.47
CA ILE A 181 -9.83 10.55 16.61
C ILE A 181 -9.58 9.36 17.53
N SER A 182 -9.78 9.57 18.85
CA SER A 182 -9.59 8.55 19.88
C SER A 182 -10.92 8.23 20.57
N GLY A 183 -11.18 6.94 20.75
CA GLY A 183 -12.36 6.46 21.48
C GLY A 183 -12.10 6.24 22.97
N ASN A 184 -13.16 5.86 23.68
CA ASN A 184 -13.05 5.34 25.04
C ASN A 184 -12.28 4.02 25.05
N ALA A 185 -11.56 3.75 26.14
CA ALA A 185 -10.84 2.50 26.30
C ALA A 185 -11.79 1.30 26.21
N ILE A 186 -11.35 0.27 25.47
CA ILE A 186 -12.01 -1.04 25.36
C ILE A 186 -11.20 -2.06 26.13
N THR A 187 -11.89 -2.99 26.84
CA THR A 187 -11.24 -4.10 27.51
C THR A 187 -11.27 -5.33 26.61
N VAL A 188 -10.10 -5.89 26.32
CA VAL A 188 -9.93 -7.01 25.41
C VAL A 188 -9.19 -8.14 26.16
N ALA A 189 -9.70 -9.37 26.10
CA ALA A 189 -9.02 -10.53 26.68
C ALA A 189 -7.70 -10.83 25.94
N PRO A 190 -6.78 -11.58 26.56
CA PRO A 190 -5.63 -12.13 25.83
C PRO A 190 -6.06 -12.98 24.64
N GLY A 191 -5.39 -12.80 23.49
CA GLY A 191 -5.70 -13.52 22.26
C GLY A 191 -5.42 -12.71 21.01
N HIS A 192 -5.81 -13.28 19.87
CA HIS A 192 -5.78 -12.64 18.57
C HIS A 192 -7.18 -12.16 18.20
N HIS A 193 -7.32 -10.90 17.90
CA HIS A 193 -8.59 -10.20 17.76
C HIS A 193 -8.70 -9.41 16.48
N THR A 194 -9.93 -9.12 16.07
CA THR A 194 -10.23 -8.14 15.02
C THR A 194 -11.00 -6.98 15.62
N VAL A 195 -10.49 -5.76 15.47
CA VAL A 195 -11.25 -4.56 15.78
C VAL A 195 -11.88 -4.00 14.50
N LYS A 196 -13.14 -3.62 14.60
CA LYS A 196 -13.86 -2.83 13.59
C LYS A 196 -14.14 -1.46 14.18
N LEU A 197 -13.56 -0.42 13.59
CA LEU A 197 -13.82 0.98 13.94
C LEU A 197 -14.68 1.61 12.83
N TYR A 198 -15.72 2.28 13.22
CA TYR A 198 -16.56 3.00 12.26
C TYR A 198 -17.18 4.23 12.88
N THR A 199 -17.55 5.18 12.02
CA THR A 199 -18.15 6.45 12.43
C THR A 199 -19.64 6.51 12.11
N THR A 200 -20.37 7.34 12.86
CA THR A 200 -21.78 7.63 12.59
C THR A 200 -22.12 9.05 13.02
N LEU A 201 -23.21 9.57 12.48
CA LEU A 201 -23.81 10.85 12.84
C LEU A 201 -22.83 12.04 12.76
N PRO A 202 -22.14 12.26 11.63
CA PRO A 202 -21.42 13.50 11.40
C PRO A 202 -22.35 14.70 11.58
N ASN A 203 -21.95 15.65 12.39
CA ASN A 203 -22.76 16.83 12.72
C ASN A 203 -24.18 16.50 13.24
N GLY A 204 -24.36 15.32 13.86
CA GLY A 204 -25.65 14.87 14.39
C GLY A 204 -26.63 14.32 13.36
N THR A 205 -26.26 14.23 12.09
CA THR A 205 -27.09 13.73 10.99
C THR A 205 -26.55 12.41 10.44
N ALA A 206 -27.34 11.70 9.63
CA ALA A 206 -26.85 10.50 8.96
C ALA A 206 -25.72 10.85 7.99
N ASP A 207 -24.68 10.00 7.95
CA ASP A 207 -23.68 10.06 6.90
C ASP A 207 -24.31 9.77 5.53
N GLN A 208 -23.96 10.56 4.52
CA GLN A 208 -24.59 10.47 3.19
C GLN A 208 -23.91 9.41 2.30
N LEU A 209 -22.73 8.89 2.72
CA LEU A 209 -22.02 7.81 2.04
C LEU A 209 -21.49 6.76 3.04
N PRO A 210 -22.33 6.03 3.78
CA PRO A 210 -21.92 5.19 4.91
C PRO A 210 -21.05 3.96 4.54
N ILE A 211 -20.83 3.70 3.26
CA ILE A 211 -20.00 2.59 2.80
C ILE A 211 -18.49 2.82 3.07
N ASN A 212 -18.08 4.07 3.25
CA ASN A 212 -16.67 4.44 3.48
C ASN A 212 -16.33 4.70 4.96
N ASP A 213 -17.29 4.55 5.88
CA ASP A 213 -17.18 4.91 7.30
C ASP A 213 -16.42 3.91 8.16
N THR A 214 -15.98 2.79 7.61
CA THR A 214 -15.49 1.63 8.37
C THR A 214 -14.05 1.28 8.00
N ALA A 215 -13.24 1.03 9.04
CA ALA A 215 -11.94 0.38 8.93
C ALA A 215 -11.80 -0.75 9.94
N SER A 216 -11.02 -1.77 9.61
CA SER A 216 -10.78 -2.93 10.48
C SER A 216 -9.29 -3.23 10.57
N MET A 217 -8.87 -3.79 11.71
CA MET A 217 -7.49 -4.18 11.97
C MET A 217 -7.46 -5.44 12.83
N VAL A 218 -6.54 -6.35 12.51
CA VAL A 218 -6.21 -7.48 13.38
C VAL A 218 -5.10 -7.07 14.35
N PHE A 219 -5.15 -7.58 15.58
CA PHE A 219 -4.17 -7.26 16.61
C PHE A 219 -4.11 -8.37 17.65
N SER A 220 -3.10 -8.35 18.51
CA SER A 220 -2.92 -9.35 19.54
C SER A 220 -2.74 -8.72 20.92
N VAL A 221 -3.37 -9.34 21.92
CA VAL A 221 -3.16 -9.07 23.34
C VAL A 221 -2.55 -10.32 23.97
N VAL A 222 -1.37 -10.20 24.56
CA VAL A 222 -0.74 -11.33 25.26
C VAL A 222 -1.25 -11.47 26.68
N GLY A 223 -1.38 -12.71 27.12
CA GLY A 223 -1.70 -13.05 28.50
C GLY A 223 -0.47 -13.08 29.40
N ASN A 224 -0.69 -13.48 30.64
CA ASN A 224 0.36 -13.79 31.59
C ASN A 224 0.50 -15.30 31.73
N ALA A 225 1.71 -15.79 31.92
CA ALA A 225 2.01 -17.18 32.21
C ALA A 225 3.00 -17.28 33.36
N ASN A 226 2.92 -18.40 34.09
CA ASN A 226 3.88 -18.74 35.12
C ASN A 226 5.01 -19.59 34.53
N GLU A 227 6.15 -19.61 35.17
CA GLU A 227 7.27 -20.47 34.83
C GLU A 227 7.05 -21.92 35.34
N PRO A 228 7.63 -22.91 34.68
CA PRO A 228 8.24 -22.87 33.37
C PRO A 228 7.17 -22.81 32.25
N LEU A 229 7.38 -21.95 31.23
CA LEU A 229 6.56 -22.00 30.03
C LEU A 229 7.10 -23.07 29.08
N VAL A 230 6.36 -24.15 28.93
CA VAL A 230 6.70 -25.23 27.99
C VAL A 230 5.58 -25.37 26.97
N TYR A 231 5.95 -25.30 25.69
CA TYR A 231 4.95 -25.32 24.62
C TYR A 231 5.41 -26.12 23.41
N GLY A 232 4.61 -27.08 22.95
CA GLY A 232 4.90 -27.99 21.84
C GLY A 232 4.03 -27.77 20.59
N PHE A 233 3.14 -26.77 20.58
CA PHE A 233 2.21 -26.48 19.46
C PHE A 233 1.23 -27.62 19.12
N GLU A 234 0.94 -28.51 20.07
CA GLU A 234 0.08 -29.68 19.83
C GLU A 234 -1.41 -29.31 19.72
N THR A 235 -1.85 -28.22 20.34
CA THR A 235 -3.22 -27.72 20.23
C THR A 235 -3.48 -27.14 18.83
N THR A 236 -4.71 -27.34 18.33
CA THR A 236 -5.08 -26.84 16.99
C THR A 236 -5.33 -25.33 16.94
N ALA A 237 -5.63 -24.71 18.09
CA ALA A 237 -5.78 -23.24 18.18
C ALA A 237 -4.43 -22.56 17.91
N PHE A 238 -4.43 -21.60 16.99
CA PHE A 238 -3.25 -20.82 16.65
C PHE A 238 -3.61 -19.35 16.35
N PRO A 239 -2.90 -18.36 16.90
CA PRO A 239 -1.83 -18.50 17.90
C PRO A 239 -2.34 -19.21 19.16
N PRO A 240 -1.43 -19.80 19.97
CA PRO A 240 -1.84 -20.41 21.23
C PRO A 240 -2.49 -19.38 22.16
N GLU A 241 -3.31 -19.86 23.10
CA GLU A 241 -3.95 -18.98 24.09
C GLU A 241 -2.92 -18.14 24.85
N GLY A 242 -3.17 -16.85 24.94
CA GLY A 242 -2.29 -15.88 25.59
C GLY A 242 -1.05 -15.48 24.79
N TRP A 243 -0.80 -16.11 23.61
CA TRP A 243 0.26 -15.69 22.69
C TRP A 243 -0.25 -14.62 21.72
N GLY A 244 0.68 -13.87 21.13
CA GLY A 244 0.36 -12.83 20.16
C GLY A 244 1.16 -12.96 18.86
N ILE A 245 0.61 -12.43 17.78
CA ILE A 245 1.32 -12.24 16.50
C ILE A 245 1.50 -10.74 16.27
N ALA A 246 2.72 -10.32 15.95
CA ALA A 246 3.00 -8.98 15.42
C ALA A 246 3.50 -9.12 13.97
N ASN A 247 2.95 -8.31 13.07
CA ASN A 247 3.30 -8.33 11.65
C ASN A 247 3.40 -6.89 11.13
N THR A 248 4.61 -6.48 10.76
CA THR A 248 4.85 -5.11 10.26
C THR A 248 4.52 -4.92 8.78
N SER A 249 4.11 -5.99 8.08
CA SER A 249 3.75 -5.93 6.66
C SER A 249 2.26 -5.75 6.39
N ASP A 250 1.41 -5.96 7.41
CA ASP A 250 -0.05 -6.03 7.31
C ASP A 250 -0.59 -7.12 6.35
N VAL A 251 0.27 -8.00 5.84
CA VAL A 251 -0.09 -9.12 4.97
C VAL A 251 -0.23 -10.38 5.82
N VAL A 252 -1.46 -10.77 6.13
CA VAL A 252 -1.78 -11.92 7.00
C VAL A 252 -1.15 -13.24 6.50
N ALA A 253 -0.98 -13.41 5.20
CA ALA A 253 -0.34 -14.59 4.62
C ALA A 253 1.11 -14.81 5.09
N TYR A 254 1.76 -13.78 5.61
CA TYR A 254 3.12 -13.87 6.15
C TYR A 254 3.18 -14.14 7.66
N ASN A 255 2.03 -14.29 8.32
CA ASN A 255 2.02 -14.68 9.72
C ASN A 255 2.64 -16.08 9.92
N PRO A 256 3.31 -16.33 11.05
CA PRO A 256 3.74 -17.68 11.40
C PRO A 256 2.53 -18.61 11.49
N VAL A 257 2.71 -19.88 11.15
CA VAL A 257 1.63 -20.86 11.13
C VAL A 257 2.02 -22.15 11.87
N ARG A 258 1.03 -22.81 12.46
CA ARG A 258 1.18 -24.16 12.98
C ARG A 258 1.19 -25.16 11.82
N VAL A 259 2.16 -26.08 11.82
CA VAL A 259 2.28 -27.14 10.81
C VAL A 259 2.41 -28.51 11.46
N THR A 260 2.03 -29.57 10.72
CA THR A 260 2.08 -30.96 11.18
C THR A 260 2.95 -31.87 10.29
N ASN A 261 3.59 -31.28 9.30
CA ASN A 261 4.47 -31.99 8.37
C ASN A 261 5.94 -32.06 8.86
N ALA A 262 6.26 -31.36 9.93
CA ALA A 262 7.58 -31.41 10.59
C ALA A 262 7.42 -31.08 12.08
N ALA A 263 8.08 -31.83 12.95
CA ALA A 263 8.17 -31.56 14.38
C ALA A 263 9.46 -32.18 14.94
N HIS A 264 10.05 -31.58 15.98
CA HIS A 264 11.15 -32.22 16.73
C HIS A 264 10.63 -33.28 17.67
N SER A 265 9.54 -32.98 18.35
CA SER A 265 8.81 -33.92 19.27
C SER A 265 7.33 -33.65 19.11
N GLY A 266 6.51 -34.66 19.40
CA GLY A 266 5.06 -34.55 19.16
C GLY A 266 4.70 -34.60 17.68
N THR A 267 3.62 -33.91 17.30
CA THR A 267 3.02 -33.97 15.96
C THR A 267 2.99 -32.62 15.23
N ALA A 268 3.38 -31.54 15.89
CA ALA A 268 3.26 -30.20 15.33
C ALA A 268 4.44 -29.31 15.70
N SER A 269 4.62 -28.26 14.90
CA SER A 269 5.60 -27.20 15.12
C SER A 269 5.13 -25.86 14.60
N LEU A 270 5.91 -24.83 14.85
CA LEU A 270 5.75 -23.48 14.29
C LEU A 270 6.59 -23.35 13.03
N LYS A 271 6.01 -22.82 11.95
CA LYS A 271 6.69 -22.48 10.71
C LYS A 271 6.64 -20.97 10.47
N PHE A 272 7.81 -20.38 10.14
CA PHE A 272 7.93 -19.08 9.47
C PHE A 272 8.28 -19.36 8.01
N ASP A 273 7.48 -18.85 7.07
CA ASP A 273 7.67 -19.09 5.63
C ASP A 273 8.47 -17.94 4.98
N ASN A 274 9.75 -17.84 5.32
CA ASN A 274 10.61 -16.79 4.81
C ASN A 274 10.90 -16.91 3.30
N TYR A 275 10.71 -18.09 2.72
CA TYR A 275 10.86 -18.31 1.28
C TYR A 275 9.89 -17.46 0.46
N ASN A 276 8.64 -17.41 0.89
CA ASN A 276 7.58 -16.63 0.22
C ASN A 276 7.49 -15.18 0.72
N TYR A 277 8.27 -14.81 1.76
CA TYR A 277 8.25 -13.49 2.36
C TYR A 277 9.20 -12.54 1.61
N GLN A 278 8.67 -11.76 0.66
CA GLN A 278 9.47 -10.92 -0.24
C GLN A 278 9.46 -9.42 0.10
N LEU A 279 9.06 -9.05 1.32
CA LEU A 279 8.97 -7.65 1.76
C LEU A 279 10.17 -7.27 2.63
N PHE A 280 11.16 -6.65 2.02
CA PHE A 280 12.37 -6.20 2.71
C PHE A 280 12.06 -5.18 3.82
N GLY A 281 12.76 -5.31 4.95
CA GLY A 281 12.59 -4.43 6.10
C GLY A 281 11.30 -4.65 6.91
N LYS A 282 10.54 -5.69 6.58
CA LYS A 282 9.35 -6.11 7.32
C LYS A 282 9.65 -7.37 8.13
N SER A 283 8.90 -7.58 9.21
CA SER A 283 9.06 -8.74 10.09
C SER A 283 7.72 -9.29 10.56
N THR A 284 7.71 -10.58 10.87
CA THR A 284 6.63 -11.20 11.62
C THR A 284 7.19 -11.89 12.86
N MET A 285 6.45 -11.85 13.94
CA MET A 285 6.86 -12.41 15.23
C MET A 285 5.70 -13.18 15.86
N LEU A 286 6.02 -14.30 16.50
CA LEU A 286 5.16 -14.92 17.49
C LEU A 286 5.67 -14.53 18.88
N VAL A 287 4.82 -13.89 19.67
CA VAL A 287 5.17 -13.34 20.97
C VAL A 287 4.55 -14.23 22.05
N THR A 288 5.37 -14.67 23.00
CA THR A 288 4.93 -15.47 24.13
C THR A 288 4.07 -14.64 25.09
N PRO A 289 3.29 -15.29 25.96
CA PRO A 289 2.73 -14.63 27.14
C PRO A 289 3.82 -13.94 27.96
N GLN A 290 3.43 -12.91 28.69
CA GLN A 290 4.30 -12.24 29.64
C GLN A 290 4.61 -13.21 30.79
N LEU A 291 5.90 -13.45 31.06
CA LEU A 291 6.33 -14.36 32.13
C LEU A 291 6.49 -13.60 33.44
N ASN A 292 5.90 -14.17 34.51
CA ASN A 292 6.11 -13.70 35.88
C ASN A 292 7.42 -14.28 36.41
N ILE A 293 8.54 -13.59 36.22
CA ILE A 293 9.85 -14.02 36.71
C ILE A 293 10.01 -13.51 38.15
N PRO A 294 10.27 -14.40 39.15
CA PRO A 294 10.52 -13.95 40.52
C PRO A 294 11.74 -13.03 40.61
N LEU A 295 11.64 -12.00 41.44
CA LEU A 295 12.76 -11.08 41.70
C LEU A 295 14.01 -11.78 42.30
N THR A 296 13.84 -13.00 42.81
CA THR A 296 14.90 -13.84 43.36
C THR A 296 15.57 -14.75 42.34
N ALA A 297 15.13 -14.67 41.06
CA ALA A 297 15.74 -15.51 40.01
C ALA A 297 17.13 -14.96 39.63
N ASP A 298 18.14 -15.77 39.74
CA ASP A 298 19.52 -15.44 39.35
C ASP A 298 19.72 -15.45 37.82
N SER A 299 18.90 -16.21 37.10
CA SER A 299 18.98 -16.33 35.65
C SER A 299 17.65 -16.79 35.03
N VAL A 300 17.46 -16.46 33.76
CA VAL A 300 16.36 -16.95 32.92
C VAL A 300 16.96 -17.74 31.75
N LYS A 301 16.47 -18.97 31.56
CA LYS A 301 16.91 -19.81 30.44
C LYS A 301 15.79 -19.93 29.42
N ILE A 302 16.09 -19.60 28.16
CA ILE A 302 15.23 -19.84 27.01
C ILE A 302 15.87 -20.98 26.20
N ALA A 303 15.12 -22.04 25.90
CA ALA A 303 15.56 -23.14 25.09
C ALA A 303 14.47 -23.53 24.07
N PHE A 304 14.85 -23.75 22.83
CA PHE A 304 13.95 -24.19 21.78
C PHE A 304 14.69 -25.00 20.72
N TRP A 305 13.97 -25.85 20.01
CA TRP A 305 14.50 -26.57 18.85
C TRP A 305 14.18 -25.79 17.58
N ARG A 306 15.20 -25.70 16.72
CA ARG A 306 15.12 -24.99 15.44
C ARG A 306 15.58 -25.90 14.31
N ALA A 307 14.83 -25.88 13.19
CA ALA A 307 15.30 -26.37 11.90
C ALA A 307 15.14 -25.24 10.88
N ALA A 308 16.10 -25.09 9.98
CA ALA A 308 16.07 -24.12 8.91
C ALA A 308 16.43 -24.81 7.60
N ALA A 309 15.72 -24.46 6.52
CA ALA A 309 16.07 -24.82 5.16
C ALA A 309 16.48 -23.55 4.42
N GLN A 310 17.70 -23.51 3.90
CA GLN A 310 18.21 -22.38 3.11
C GLN A 310 17.90 -22.61 1.62
N TYR A 311 17.51 -21.58 0.91
CA TYR A 311 17.36 -21.63 -0.54
C TYR A 311 18.73 -21.77 -1.24
N SER A 312 19.74 -21.08 -0.78
CA SER A 312 21.11 -21.19 -1.25
C SER A 312 22.10 -20.84 -0.13
N SER A 313 23.38 -21.17 -0.31
CA SER A 313 24.43 -20.87 0.66
C SER A 313 24.68 -19.36 0.87
N SER A 314 24.17 -18.51 -0.03
CA SER A 314 24.29 -17.06 0.05
C SER A 314 23.09 -16.39 0.76
N ASN A 315 22.03 -17.15 1.06
CA ASN A 315 20.86 -16.62 1.75
C ASN A 315 20.92 -17.02 3.22
N SER A 316 20.86 -16.06 4.11
CA SER A 316 20.78 -16.27 5.54
C SER A 316 19.51 -15.61 6.11
N ASP A 317 18.72 -16.38 6.85
CA ASP A 317 17.64 -15.86 7.65
C ASP A 317 18.12 -15.61 9.08
N THR A 318 17.75 -14.47 9.63
CA THR A 318 17.96 -14.15 11.05
C THR A 318 16.71 -14.48 11.84
N LEU A 319 16.91 -15.11 12.99
CA LEU A 319 15.88 -15.41 13.99
C LEU A 319 16.06 -14.42 15.13
#